data_56c91de0cc0d3b5cf32e8712145dafd0
#
_entry.id   56c91de0cc0d3b5cf32e8712145dafd0
#
_cell.length_a   1.000
_cell.length_b   1.000
_cell.length_c   1.000
_cell.angle_alpha   90.00
_cell.angle_beta   90.00
_cell.angle_gamma   90.00
#
_symmetry.space_group_name_H-M   'P 1'
#
loop_
_entity.id
_entity.type
_entity.pdbx_description
1 polymer ?
#
loop_
_entity_poly.entity_id
_entity_poly.type
_entity_poly.pdbx_seq_one_letter_code
_entity_poly.pdbx_strand_id
1 'polypeptide(L)'
;VERYDSKERRKVDMNTEDTERQAAEADTARQAAEAAAAALSPEADMLASLDAAGLGQSTLAVLQRAAGNPGAAAAAWLRYGASLALAGPMATARWLGVETPPPVPVPDGDKRFADPAWTDNPGFFAVRQTHLAAARLVSDLLAAGAGDPVDDAKAALATGFLLDATAPTNFLATNPAALKRALETGGASLAAGAAHFADDLVNNKGRPRQVDARPFTVGKNLAVTPGKVVFKNELMELIQYAPQTPQVRAVPVLASPPWINKYYVMDLAPGRSFLEWAVQHERTVFAISYRNPDASMRGVTLDDYLIHGPREALDVIGEITGAPRIDIIGLCLGGALTAMLAAYLVEKGDDRIGSITLLNTLLDYSEPGVLGVFTDEKTVARLEKQMAATGVLDGAQMAGTFDMLRANDLIFNYVVSNWLMGKDPPPFDILAWNGDTTRMPAAMHSFYLRSLYMRNELAKGEMELAGQQLSLASVRNDTYVVGAINDHIVPWHSSYKTGGLLGGAVRYVLSSGGHIAGIINPPGPKAWYEASDYAGPDPEAWRAANGKHRGSWWEDWTGWSDARAGDRIKPPGLGSKRYPALGDAPGEYVLG
;
A
#
# COMPACT_ATOMS: atom_id res chain seq x y z
N VAL A 1 -44.02 21.63 34.48
CA VAL A 1 -43.11 20.46 34.52
C VAL A 1 -42.92 19.88 33.14
N GLU A 2 -43.97 19.72 32.32
CA GLU A 2 -43.87 19.13 30.96
C GLU A 2 -43.09 19.96 29.92
N ARG A 3 -42.97 21.29 30.08
CA ARG A 3 -42.21 22.15 29.14
C ARG A 3 -40.71 22.15 29.40
N TYR A 4 -40.23 21.70 30.55
CA TYR A 4 -38.79 21.65 30.88
C TYR A 4 -38.17 20.35 30.35
N ASP A 5 -38.93 19.26 30.41
CA ASP A 5 -38.51 17.93 29.94
C ASP A 5 -38.32 17.85 28.40
N SER A 6 -39.14 18.60 27.64
CA SER A 6 -39.06 18.63 26.16
C SER A 6 -37.84 19.41 25.61
N LYS A 7 -37.31 20.37 26.39
CA LYS A 7 -36.08 21.10 25.98
C LYS A 7 -34.81 20.34 26.30
N GLU A 8 -34.79 19.57 27.39
CA GLU A 8 -33.65 18.68 27.71
C GLU A 8 -33.58 17.48 26.76
N ARG A 9 -34.70 16.85 26.42
CA ARG A 9 -34.73 15.78 25.41
C ARG A 9 -34.26 16.26 24.05
N ARG A 10 -34.70 17.47 23.57
CA ARG A 10 -34.17 18.03 22.31
C ARG A 10 -32.67 18.37 22.34
N LYS A 11 -32.12 18.77 23.50
CA LYS A 11 -30.68 18.99 23.65
C LYS A 11 -29.88 17.69 23.65
N VAL A 12 -30.44 16.62 24.23
CA VAL A 12 -29.81 15.29 24.23
C VAL A 12 -29.84 14.71 22.81
N ASP A 13 -31.01 14.82 22.12
CA ASP A 13 -31.15 14.35 20.73
C ASP A 13 -30.21 15.11 19.77
N MET A 14 -30.10 16.43 19.88
CA MET A 14 -29.18 17.25 19.08
C MET A 14 -27.70 16.89 19.36
N ASN A 15 -27.36 16.63 20.62
CA ASN A 15 -25.98 16.22 20.96
C ASN A 15 -25.66 14.81 20.42
N THR A 16 -26.65 13.91 20.37
CA THR A 16 -26.50 12.55 19.84
C THR A 16 -26.36 12.59 18.31
N GLU A 17 -27.19 13.37 17.61
CA GLU A 17 -27.10 13.57 16.16
C GLU A 17 -25.77 14.24 15.75
N ASP A 18 -25.29 15.24 16.50
CA ASP A 18 -23.99 15.86 16.23
C ASP A 18 -22.82 14.89 16.49
N THR A 19 -22.93 14.05 17.51
CA THR A 19 -21.92 13.02 17.81
C THR A 19 -21.91 11.91 16.75
N GLU A 20 -23.08 11.47 16.30
CA GLU A 20 -23.21 10.49 15.22
C GLU A 20 -22.72 11.05 13.88
N ARG A 21 -22.99 12.33 13.61
CA ARG A 21 -22.48 13.02 12.41
C ARG A 21 -20.96 13.17 12.44
N GLN A 22 -20.39 13.58 13.57
CA GLN A 22 -18.94 13.65 13.75
C GLN A 22 -18.27 12.27 13.65
N ALA A 23 -18.90 11.23 14.19
CA ALA A 23 -18.42 9.85 14.05
C ALA A 23 -18.47 9.37 12.59
N ALA A 24 -19.52 9.72 11.84
CA ALA A 24 -19.65 9.39 10.41
C ALA A 24 -18.66 10.17 9.55
N GLU A 25 -18.41 11.45 9.86
CA GLU A 25 -17.38 12.26 9.19
C GLU A 25 -15.96 11.74 9.49
N ALA A 26 -15.69 11.34 10.74
CA ALA A 26 -14.43 10.71 11.12
C ALA A 26 -14.23 9.34 10.45
N ASP A 27 -15.28 8.53 10.32
CA ASP A 27 -15.23 7.24 9.64
C ASP A 27 -15.03 7.42 8.11
N THR A 28 -15.61 8.44 7.51
CA THR A 28 -15.38 8.80 6.10
C THR A 28 -13.95 9.30 5.86
N ALA A 29 -13.42 10.13 6.75
CA ALA A 29 -12.03 10.57 6.71
C ALA A 29 -11.07 9.40 6.91
N ARG A 30 -11.40 8.47 7.81
CA ARG A 30 -10.66 7.23 8.03
C ARG A 30 -10.67 6.33 6.78
N GLN A 31 -11.81 6.15 6.12
CA GLN A 31 -11.91 5.36 4.89
C GLN A 31 -11.13 6.00 3.74
N ALA A 32 -11.15 7.33 3.61
CA ALA A 32 -10.32 8.04 2.64
C ALA A 32 -8.83 7.89 2.98
N ALA A 33 -8.46 7.94 4.26
CA ALA A 33 -7.10 7.71 4.71
C ALA A 33 -6.67 6.24 4.57
N GLU A 34 -7.57 5.27 4.79
CA GLU A 34 -7.32 3.85 4.52
C GLU A 34 -7.20 3.57 3.03
N ALA A 35 -7.99 4.23 2.19
CA ALA A 35 -7.84 4.17 0.74
C ALA A 35 -6.53 4.82 0.27
N ALA A 36 -6.14 5.94 0.87
CA ALA A 36 -4.85 6.58 0.64
C ALA A 36 -3.68 5.69 1.12
N ALA A 37 -3.79 5.13 2.33
CA ALA A 37 -2.79 4.19 2.84
C ALA A 37 -2.71 2.88 2.05
N ALA A 38 -3.84 2.42 1.50
CA ALA A 38 -3.86 1.30 0.56
C ALA A 38 -3.19 1.65 -0.77
N ALA A 39 -3.13 2.93 -1.09
CA ALA A 39 -2.42 3.46 -2.25
C ALA A 39 -0.93 3.66 -1.98
N LEU A 40 -0.53 3.75 -0.72
CA LEU A 40 0.83 3.97 -0.30
C LEU A 40 1.50 2.62 -0.03
N SER A 41 2.39 2.21 -0.89
CA SER A 41 3.27 1.09 -0.63
C SER A 41 4.71 1.54 -0.58
N PRO A 42 5.46 0.95 0.35
CA PRO A 42 6.89 1.13 0.40
C PRO A 42 7.62 0.84 -0.92
N GLU A 43 7.10 -0.09 -1.72
CA GLU A 43 7.71 -0.47 -2.99
C GLU A 43 7.72 0.64 -4.03
N ALA A 44 6.77 1.52 -3.99
CA ALA A 44 6.72 2.61 -4.92
C ALA A 44 7.64 3.75 -4.56
N ASP A 45 7.98 3.85 -3.32
CA ASP A 45 9.09 4.66 -2.91
C ASP A 45 10.41 4.28 -3.63
N MET A 46 10.46 3.12 -4.29
CA MET A 46 11.60 2.67 -5.07
C MET A 46 11.87 3.46 -6.36
N LEU A 47 10.90 4.16 -6.86
CA LEU A 47 10.91 4.64 -8.24
C LEU A 47 11.04 6.15 -8.37
N ALA A 48 11.38 6.79 -7.28
CA ALA A 48 11.32 8.23 -7.06
C ALA A 48 12.31 9.11 -7.80
N SER A 49 13.12 8.60 -8.65
CA SER A 49 13.83 9.48 -9.56
C SER A 49 13.05 9.59 -10.87
N LEU A 50 12.01 10.39 -10.85
CA LEU A 50 11.23 10.70 -12.03
C LEU A 50 12.11 11.03 -13.22
N ASP A 51 12.04 10.15 -14.23
CA ASP A 51 12.51 10.47 -15.57
C ASP A 51 11.51 11.37 -16.27
N ALA A 52 11.42 12.61 -15.80
CA ALA A 52 10.57 13.58 -16.50
C ALA A 52 10.91 13.65 -18.00
N ALA A 53 12.19 13.49 -18.35
CA ALA A 53 12.64 13.43 -19.73
C ALA A 53 12.16 12.14 -20.42
N GLY A 54 12.27 10.97 -19.76
CA GLY A 54 11.77 9.70 -20.31
C GLY A 54 10.25 9.64 -20.41
N LEU A 55 9.53 10.13 -19.40
CA LEU A 55 8.07 10.29 -19.47
C LEU A 55 7.66 11.18 -20.65
N GLY A 56 8.37 12.31 -20.86
CA GLY A 56 8.15 13.20 -21.99
C GLY A 56 8.46 12.54 -23.35
N GLN A 57 9.58 11.79 -23.43
CA GLN A 57 9.95 11.05 -24.65
C GLN A 57 8.92 9.96 -24.99
N SER A 58 8.51 9.17 -24.01
CA SER A 58 7.49 8.15 -24.21
C SER A 58 6.14 8.75 -24.63
N THR A 59 5.74 9.86 -23.99
CA THR A 59 4.51 10.58 -24.39
C THR A 59 4.61 11.07 -25.84
N LEU A 60 5.75 11.64 -26.22
CA LEU A 60 5.97 12.08 -27.61
C LEU A 60 5.93 10.91 -28.60
N ALA A 61 6.55 9.77 -28.25
CA ALA A 61 6.55 8.58 -29.08
C ALA A 61 5.12 8.05 -29.32
N VAL A 62 4.30 7.99 -28.27
CA VAL A 62 2.88 7.59 -28.39
C VAL A 62 2.11 8.58 -29.26
N LEU A 63 2.28 9.88 -29.08
CA LEU A 63 1.61 10.90 -29.89
C LEU A 63 2.05 10.87 -31.37
N GLN A 64 3.32 10.57 -31.64
CA GLN A 64 3.82 10.37 -33.00
C GLN A 64 3.18 9.14 -33.66
N ARG A 65 3.05 8.03 -32.93
CA ARG A 65 2.33 6.83 -33.41
C ARG A 65 0.85 7.14 -33.66
N ALA A 66 0.21 7.93 -32.77
CA ALA A 66 -1.17 8.38 -32.94
C ALA A 66 -1.35 9.23 -34.21
N ALA A 67 -0.38 10.13 -34.51
CA ALA A 67 -0.37 10.91 -35.75
C ALA A 67 -0.24 10.01 -37.00
N GLY A 68 0.42 8.86 -36.88
CA GLY A 68 0.47 7.82 -37.91
C GLY A 68 -0.87 7.08 -38.14
N ASN A 69 -1.85 7.29 -37.24
CA ASN A 69 -3.21 6.73 -37.33
C ASN A 69 -4.25 7.87 -37.46
N PRO A 70 -4.27 8.60 -38.60
CA PRO A 70 -5.04 9.83 -38.76
C PRO A 70 -6.56 9.62 -38.61
N GLY A 71 -7.07 8.43 -38.92
CA GLY A 71 -8.50 8.10 -38.78
C GLY A 71 -8.92 8.05 -37.32
N ALA A 72 -8.16 7.38 -36.47
CA ALA A 72 -8.44 7.29 -35.02
C ALA A 72 -8.22 8.66 -34.33
N ALA A 73 -7.15 9.37 -34.68
CA ALA A 73 -6.88 10.70 -34.13
C ALA A 73 -7.99 11.71 -34.52
N ALA A 74 -8.42 11.73 -35.78
CA ALA A 74 -9.54 12.58 -36.24
C ALA A 74 -10.85 12.24 -35.50
N ALA A 75 -11.15 10.95 -35.31
CA ALA A 75 -12.32 10.51 -34.52
C ALA A 75 -12.27 10.98 -33.07
N ALA A 76 -11.08 10.97 -32.44
CA ALA A 76 -10.89 11.50 -31.08
C ALA A 76 -11.20 13.00 -31.00
N TRP A 77 -10.66 13.79 -31.93
CA TRP A 77 -10.92 15.22 -32.02
C TRP A 77 -12.39 15.55 -32.31
N LEU A 78 -13.05 14.79 -33.19
CA LEU A 78 -14.47 14.95 -33.48
C LEU A 78 -15.34 14.67 -32.24
N ARG A 79 -15.04 13.60 -31.51
CA ARG A 79 -15.74 13.30 -30.23
C ARG A 79 -15.53 14.41 -29.19
N TYR A 80 -14.32 14.93 -29.10
CA TYR A 80 -14.01 16.07 -28.22
C TYR A 80 -14.83 17.30 -28.59
N GLY A 81 -14.80 17.71 -29.86
CA GLY A 81 -15.56 18.85 -30.37
C GLY A 81 -17.07 18.69 -30.17
N ALA A 82 -17.62 17.51 -30.42
CA ALA A 82 -19.02 17.19 -30.16
C ALA A 82 -19.38 17.30 -28.67
N SER A 83 -18.52 16.79 -27.79
CA SER A 83 -18.74 16.88 -26.34
C SER A 83 -18.76 18.31 -25.84
N LEU A 84 -17.86 19.18 -26.34
CA LEU A 84 -17.84 20.60 -26.01
C LEU A 84 -19.05 21.34 -26.57
N ALA A 85 -19.45 21.05 -27.81
CA ALA A 85 -20.63 21.69 -28.43
C ALA A 85 -21.92 21.36 -27.69
N LEU A 86 -22.02 20.19 -27.08
CA LEU A 86 -23.19 19.76 -26.28
C LEU A 86 -23.17 20.27 -24.85
N ALA A 87 -22.00 20.58 -24.26
CA ALA A 87 -21.87 20.94 -22.85
C ALA A 87 -22.69 22.20 -22.49
N GLY A 88 -22.62 23.25 -23.30
CA GLY A 88 -23.37 24.51 -23.07
C GLY A 88 -24.90 24.35 -23.15
N PRO A 89 -25.44 23.82 -24.27
CA PRO A 89 -26.89 23.57 -24.39
C PRO A 89 -27.42 22.65 -23.29
N MET A 90 -26.70 21.60 -22.92
CA MET A 90 -27.11 20.68 -21.84
C MET A 90 -27.05 21.33 -20.47
N ALA A 91 -26.06 22.19 -20.20
CA ALA A 91 -26.01 23.00 -18.99
C ALA A 91 -27.27 23.94 -18.89
N THR A 92 -27.63 24.55 -20.00
CA THR A 92 -28.83 25.41 -20.07
C THR A 92 -30.13 24.62 -19.88
N ALA A 93 -30.25 23.45 -20.52
CA ALA A 93 -31.42 22.58 -20.36
C ALA A 93 -31.60 22.14 -18.89
N ARG A 94 -30.53 21.77 -18.21
CA ARG A 94 -30.53 21.41 -16.78
C ARG A 94 -30.96 22.59 -15.90
N TRP A 95 -30.47 23.78 -16.20
CA TRP A 95 -30.91 25.00 -15.50
C TRP A 95 -32.41 25.28 -15.65
N LEU A 96 -32.99 24.86 -16.79
CA LEU A 96 -34.43 24.91 -17.03
C LEU A 96 -35.21 23.72 -16.45
N GLY A 97 -34.54 22.85 -15.67
CA GLY A 97 -35.16 21.68 -15.03
C GLY A 97 -35.31 20.45 -15.95
N VAL A 98 -34.67 20.43 -17.11
CA VAL A 98 -34.70 19.30 -18.02
C VAL A 98 -33.51 18.40 -17.73
N GLU A 99 -33.76 17.19 -17.23
CA GLU A 99 -32.72 16.19 -17.04
C GLU A 99 -32.18 15.71 -18.40
N THR A 100 -30.87 15.86 -18.59
CA THR A 100 -30.16 15.39 -19.77
C THR A 100 -28.97 14.52 -19.37
N PRO A 101 -28.67 13.41 -20.08
CA PRO A 101 -27.45 12.66 -19.81
C PRO A 101 -26.23 13.55 -20.10
N PRO A 102 -25.14 13.46 -19.26
CA PRO A 102 -23.96 14.28 -19.52
C PRO A 102 -23.26 13.83 -20.82
N PRO A 103 -22.66 14.75 -21.61
CA PRO A 103 -21.87 14.42 -22.80
C PRO A 103 -20.75 13.44 -22.52
N VAL A 104 -20.09 13.59 -21.37
CA VAL A 104 -19.09 12.65 -20.85
C VAL A 104 -19.48 12.29 -19.43
N PRO A 105 -19.74 11.01 -19.13
CA PRO A 105 -20.03 10.60 -17.75
C PRO A 105 -18.78 10.73 -16.87
N VAL A 106 -19.00 10.97 -15.57
CA VAL A 106 -17.92 10.88 -14.57
C VAL A 106 -17.52 9.41 -14.46
N PRO A 107 -16.23 9.07 -14.49
CA PRO A 107 -15.77 7.71 -14.26
C PRO A 107 -16.26 7.14 -12.93
N ASP A 108 -16.57 5.85 -12.91
CA ASP A 108 -16.97 5.16 -11.69
C ASP A 108 -15.89 5.29 -10.61
N GLY A 109 -16.29 5.64 -9.39
CA GLY A 109 -15.38 5.84 -8.27
C GLY A 109 -14.70 7.22 -8.19
N ASP A 110 -14.83 8.10 -9.20
CA ASP A 110 -14.29 9.46 -9.13
C ASP A 110 -15.16 10.35 -8.25
N LYS A 111 -14.71 10.57 -7.01
CA LYS A 111 -15.41 11.36 -5.99
C LYS A 111 -15.16 12.87 -6.08
N ARG A 112 -14.26 13.33 -6.97
CA ARG A 112 -13.93 14.76 -7.12
C ARG A 112 -15.17 15.62 -7.44
N PHE A 113 -16.08 15.05 -8.19
CA PHE A 113 -17.29 15.72 -8.68
C PHE A 113 -18.56 15.34 -7.91
N ALA A 114 -18.42 14.93 -6.63
CA ALA A 114 -19.54 14.48 -5.81
C ALA A 114 -20.45 15.62 -5.31
N ASP A 115 -19.95 16.87 -5.24
CA ASP A 115 -20.78 18.02 -4.85
C ASP A 115 -21.92 18.22 -5.87
N PRO A 116 -23.20 18.35 -5.42
CA PRO A 116 -24.34 18.53 -6.31
C PRO A 116 -24.23 19.71 -7.28
N ALA A 117 -23.51 20.78 -6.90
CA ALA A 117 -23.32 21.94 -7.76
C ALA A 117 -22.62 21.61 -9.08
N TRP A 118 -21.82 20.54 -9.14
CA TRP A 118 -21.24 20.05 -10.40
C TRP A 118 -22.30 19.55 -11.40
N THR A 119 -23.49 19.25 -10.92
CA THR A 119 -24.62 18.79 -11.75
C THR A 119 -25.67 19.87 -11.93
N ASP A 120 -25.96 20.60 -10.86
CA ASP A 120 -27.13 21.51 -10.78
C ASP A 120 -26.79 22.92 -11.26
N ASN A 121 -25.53 23.36 -11.13
CA ASN A 121 -25.09 24.67 -11.58
C ASN A 121 -24.55 24.62 -13.00
N PRO A 122 -25.13 25.39 -13.97
CA PRO A 122 -24.71 25.34 -15.37
C PRO A 122 -23.22 25.63 -15.60
N GLY A 123 -22.65 26.58 -14.84
CA GLY A 123 -21.25 26.98 -14.95
C GLY A 123 -20.32 25.85 -14.51
N PHE A 124 -20.55 25.27 -13.33
CA PHE A 124 -19.76 24.14 -12.84
C PHE A 124 -19.96 22.88 -13.69
N PHE A 125 -21.17 22.62 -14.17
CA PHE A 125 -21.44 21.53 -15.12
C PHE A 125 -20.60 21.69 -16.39
N ALA A 126 -20.59 22.87 -17.00
CA ALA A 126 -19.81 23.13 -18.22
C ALA A 126 -18.30 22.96 -17.97
N VAL A 127 -17.77 23.48 -16.87
CA VAL A 127 -16.35 23.32 -16.48
C VAL A 127 -15.99 21.86 -16.29
N ARG A 128 -16.82 21.09 -15.56
CA ARG A 128 -16.62 19.64 -15.39
C ARG A 128 -16.62 18.92 -16.74
N GLN A 129 -17.59 19.21 -17.62
CA GLN A 129 -17.67 18.55 -18.92
C GLN A 129 -16.48 18.87 -19.82
N THR A 130 -15.94 20.08 -19.77
CA THR A 130 -14.73 20.47 -20.49
C THR A 130 -13.54 19.65 -20.04
N HIS A 131 -13.34 19.49 -18.73
CA HIS A 131 -12.26 18.67 -18.18
C HIS A 131 -12.42 17.18 -18.56
N LEU A 132 -13.61 16.61 -18.38
CA LEU A 132 -13.86 15.20 -18.72
C LEU A 132 -13.70 14.93 -20.24
N ALA A 133 -14.12 15.87 -21.08
CA ALA A 133 -13.93 15.78 -22.53
C ALA A 133 -12.42 15.81 -22.90
N ALA A 134 -11.64 16.68 -22.24
CA ALA A 134 -10.18 16.71 -22.44
C ALA A 134 -9.50 15.42 -21.97
N ALA A 135 -9.90 14.90 -20.80
CA ALA A 135 -9.39 13.62 -20.31
C ALA A 135 -9.69 12.46 -21.28
N ARG A 136 -10.91 12.43 -21.83
CA ARG A 136 -11.28 11.44 -22.85
C ARG A 136 -10.49 11.60 -24.14
N LEU A 137 -10.28 12.85 -24.62
CA LEU A 137 -9.44 13.10 -25.81
C LEU A 137 -8.04 12.54 -25.62
N VAL A 138 -7.41 12.82 -24.48
CA VAL A 138 -6.07 12.30 -24.16
C VAL A 138 -6.08 10.76 -24.18
N SER A 139 -7.04 10.13 -23.51
CA SER A 139 -7.18 8.66 -23.49
C SER A 139 -7.36 8.09 -24.91
N ASP A 140 -8.21 8.71 -25.73
CA ASP A 140 -8.45 8.29 -27.12
C ASP A 140 -7.17 8.43 -27.98
N LEU A 141 -6.39 9.51 -27.78
CA LEU A 141 -5.13 9.71 -28.51
C LEU A 141 -4.04 8.72 -28.07
N LEU A 142 -3.94 8.42 -26.78
CA LEU A 142 -3.04 7.39 -26.28
C LEU A 142 -3.40 6.02 -26.86
N ALA A 143 -4.69 5.67 -26.87
CA ALA A 143 -5.18 4.43 -27.47
C ALA A 143 -4.89 4.35 -28.99
N ALA A 144 -5.01 5.49 -29.71
CA ALA A 144 -4.69 5.57 -31.14
C ALA A 144 -3.19 5.38 -31.43
N GLY A 145 -2.32 5.71 -30.47
CA GLY A 145 -0.86 5.59 -30.55
C GLY A 145 -0.28 4.39 -29.81
N ALA A 146 -1.11 3.52 -29.25
CA ALA A 146 -0.66 2.34 -28.51
C ALA A 146 0.18 1.40 -29.40
N GLY A 147 1.26 0.84 -28.84
CA GLY A 147 2.14 -0.05 -29.61
C GLY A 147 3.35 -0.58 -28.85
N ASP A 148 3.88 0.18 -27.89
CA ASP A 148 4.93 -0.27 -26.98
C ASP A 148 4.43 -0.18 -25.53
N PRO A 149 4.33 -1.30 -24.81
CA PRO A 149 3.73 -1.32 -23.48
C PRO A 149 4.41 -0.38 -22.45
N VAL A 150 5.73 -0.19 -22.55
CA VAL A 150 6.48 0.68 -21.64
C VAL A 150 6.19 2.15 -21.94
N ASP A 151 6.29 2.55 -23.23
CA ASP A 151 5.95 3.90 -23.65
C ASP A 151 4.49 4.24 -23.36
N ASP A 152 3.58 3.31 -23.64
CA ASP A 152 2.14 3.49 -23.45
C ASP A 152 1.81 3.72 -21.98
N ALA A 153 2.41 2.94 -21.08
CA ALA A 153 2.23 3.08 -19.64
C ALA A 153 2.85 4.37 -19.09
N LYS A 154 4.06 4.75 -19.56
CA LYS A 154 4.71 6.01 -19.20
C LYS A 154 3.92 7.24 -19.68
N ALA A 155 3.43 7.20 -20.91
CA ALA A 155 2.60 8.26 -21.47
C ALA A 155 1.27 8.41 -20.72
N ALA A 156 0.63 7.30 -20.36
CA ALA A 156 -0.60 7.29 -19.56
C ALA A 156 -0.36 7.91 -18.18
N LEU A 157 0.76 7.55 -17.51
CA LEU A 157 1.13 8.13 -16.22
C LEU A 157 1.37 9.65 -16.31
N ALA A 158 2.19 10.09 -17.26
CA ALA A 158 2.54 11.50 -17.43
C ALA A 158 1.31 12.37 -17.74
N THR A 159 0.48 11.91 -18.68
CA THR A 159 -0.72 12.65 -19.07
C THR A 159 -1.81 12.58 -18.00
N GLY A 160 -1.94 11.46 -17.29
CA GLY A 160 -2.83 11.31 -16.13
C GLY A 160 -2.48 12.31 -15.03
N PHE A 161 -1.20 12.44 -14.68
CA PHE A 161 -0.74 13.45 -13.72
C PHE A 161 -1.09 14.88 -14.15
N LEU A 162 -0.88 15.24 -15.42
CA LEU A 162 -1.22 16.56 -15.94
C LEU A 162 -2.72 16.83 -15.90
N LEU A 163 -3.54 15.84 -16.23
CA LEU A 163 -4.99 15.92 -16.13
C LEU A 163 -5.44 16.10 -14.68
N ASP A 164 -4.86 15.36 -13.75
CA ASP A 164 -5.16 15.52 -12.32
C ASP A 164 -4.72 16.89 -11.82
N ALA A 165 -3.52 17.37 -12.18
CA ALA A 165 -3.02 18.68 -11.79
C ALA A 165 -3.89 19.84 -12.29
N THR A 166 -4.44 19.70 -13.50
CA THR A 166 -5.29 20.72 -14.13
C THR A 166 -6.78 20.55 -13.85
N ALA A 167 -7.15 19.57 -13.00
CA ALA A 167 -8.55 19.34 -12.66
C ALA A 167 -9.18 20.60 -12.02
N PRO A 168 -10.39 20.97 -12.43
CA PRO A 168 -11.04 22.19 -11.94
C PRO A 168 -11.34 22.15 -10.44
N THR A 169 -11.33 20.99 -9.84
CA THR A 169 -11.46 20.79 -8.38
C THR A 169 -10.28 21.35 -7.59
N ASN A 170 -9.11 21.51 -8.20
CA ASN A 170 -7.89 21.95 -7.53
C ASN A 170 -7.77 23.48 -7.39
N PHE A 171 -8.72 24.23 -7.93
CA PHE A 171 -8.67 25.68 -7.94
C PHE A 171 -9.90 26.25 -7.23
N LEU A 172 -9.69 27.22 -6.33
CA LEU A 172 -10.76 27.83 -5.54
C LEU A 172 -11.93 28.33 -6.41
N ALA A 173 -11.60 29.08 -7.48
CA ALA A 173 -12.62 29.69 -8.34
C ALA A 173 -13.54 28.70 -9.07
N THR A 174 -13.07 27.48 -9.28
CA THR A 174 -13.80 26.44 -10.01
C THR A 174 -14.24 25.29 -9.11
N ASN A 175 -13.93 25.28 -7.80
CA ASN A 175 -14.33 24.24 -6.87
C ASN A 175 -15.57 24.71 -6.05
N PRO A 176 -16.78 24.19 -6.34
CA PRO A 176 -17.98 24.63 -5.66
C PRO A 176 -17.98 24.31 -4.15
N ALA A 177 -17.42 23.18 -3.74
CA ALA A 177 -17.34 22.78 -2.35
C ALA A 177 -16.40 23.71 -1.56
N ALA A 178 -15.25 24.09 -2.15
CA ALA A 178 -14.31 25.03 -1.53
C ALA A 178 -14.90 26.44 -1.43
N LEU A 179 -15.57 26.92 -2.49
CA LEU A 179 -16.27 28.20 -2.48
C LEU A 179 -17.38 28.24 -1.41
N LYS A 180 -18.21 27.20 -1.34
CA LYS A 180 -19.24 27.04 -0.33
C LYS A 180 -18.64 27.12 1.07
N ARG A 181 -17.57 26.34 1.33
CA ARG A 181 -16.85 26.34 2.61
C ARG A 181 -16.30 27.72 2.96
N ALA A 182 -15.72 28.44 2.00
CA ALA A 182 -15.21 29.79 2.22
C ALA A 182 -16.31 30.76 2.64
N LEU A 183 -17.48 30.70 2.01
CA LEU A 183 -18.63 31.52 2.35
C LEU A 183 -19.21 31.16 3.72
N GLU A 184 -19.40 29.86 4.01
CA GLU A 184 -19.94 29.37 5.29
C GLU A 184 -19.06 29.76 6.49
N THR A 185 -17.74 29.85 6.28
CA THR A 185 -16.78 30.20 7.33
C THR A 185 -16.42 31.69 7.36
N GLY A 186 -17.07 32.53 6.54
CA GLY A 186 -16.71 33.94 6.43
C GLY A 186 -15.25 34.17 6.01
N GLY A 187 -14.67 33.25 5.23
CA GLY A 187 -13.28 33.28 4.79
C GLY A 187 -12.27 32.63 5.75
N ALA A 188 -12.67 32.18 6.94
CA ALA A 188 -11.75 31.57 7.90
C ALA A 188 -11.07 30.31 7.35
N SER A 189 -11.78 29.51 6.54
CA SER A 189 -11.18 28.34 5.88
C SER A 189 -10.05 28.71 4.92
N LEU A 190 -10.14 29.85 4.24
CA LEU A 190 -9.08 30.32 3.33
C LEU A 190 -7.84 30.77 4.11
N ALA A 191 -8.05 31.45 5.26
CA ALA A 191 -6.94 31.85 6.12
C ALA A 191 -6.20 30.61 6.70
N ALA A 192 -6.96 29.61 7.18
CA ALA A 192 -6.39 28.34 7.63
C ALA A 192 -5.68 27.61 6.49
N GLY A 193 -6.27 27.53 5.31
CA GLY A 193 -5.66 26.91 4.13
C GLY A 193 -4.38 27.59 3.69
N ALA A 194 -4.32 28.92 3.72
CA ALA A 194 -3.11 29.68 3.44
C ALA A 194 -2.00 29.40 4.47
N ALA A 195 -2.37 29.24 5.74
CA ALA A 195 -1.42 28.85 6.80
C ALA A 195 -0.85 27.43 6.58
N HIS A 196 -1.72 26.45 6.22
CA HIS A 196 -1.28 25.10 5.86
C HIS A 196 -0.36 25.12 4.65
N PHE A 197 -0.70 25.85 3.59
CA PHE A 197 0.15 25.98 2.41
C PHE A 197 1.51 26.58 2.75
N ALA A 198 1.56 27.66 3.56
CA ALA A 198 2.80 28.26 3.98
C ALA A 198 3.68 27.32 4.82
N ASP A 199 3.06 26.58 5.76
CA ASP A 199 3.77 25.56 6.55
C ASP A 199 4.29 24.43 5.68
N ASP A 200 3.49 23.93 4.75
CA ASP A 200 3.88 22.87 3.81
C ASP A 200 5.00 23.33 2.86
N LEU A 201 4.98 24.61 2.45
CA LEU A 201 6.06 25.18 1.62
C LEU A 201 7.40 25.18 2.35
N VAL A 202 7.39 25.53 3.64
CA VAL A 202 8.61 25.64 4.45
C VAL A 202 9.07 24.29 4.99
N ASN A 203 8.14 23.49 5.53
CA ASN A 203 8.45 22.32 6.33
C ASN A 203 8.18 20.98 5.62
N ASN A 204 7.46 20.98 4.47
CA ASN A 204 7.12 19.79 3.71
C ASN A 204 7.51 19.87 2.21
N LYS A 205 8.52 20.69 1.87
CA LYS A 205 9.05 20.85 0.50
C LYS A 205 7.96 21.21 -0.53
N GLY A 206 6.92 21.95 -0.12
CA GLY A 206 5.80 22.37 -0.96
C GLY A 206 4.78 21.26 -1.27
N ARG A 207 4.82 20.15 -0.57
CA ARG A 207 3.83 19.06 -0.70
C ARG A 207 2.72 19.23 0.34
N PRO A 208 1.45 18.98 0.00
CA PRO A 208 0.40 19.00 1.00
C PRO A 208 0.60 17.88 2.02
N ARG A 209 0.47 18.20 3.29
CA ARG A 209 0.61 17.21 4.37
C ARG A 209 -0.56 16.24 4.36
N GLN A 210 -0.26 14.94 4.30
CA GLN A 210 -1.27 13.89 4.21
C GLN A 210 -1.80 13.46 5.58
N VAL A 211 -1.01 13.65 6.63
CA VAL A 211 -1.30 13.17 7.99
C VAL A 211 -0.78 14.12 9.05
N ASP A 212 -1.50 14.23 10.17
CA ASP A 212 -0.94 14.74 11.41
C ASP A 212 -0.26 13.58 12.16
N ALA A 213 1.06 13.48 12.03
CA ALA A 213 1.84 12.44 12.71
C ALA A 213 2.19 12.78 14.17
N ARG A 214 1.93 14.02 14.64
CA ARG A 214 2.31 14.48 16.00
C ARG A 214 1.77 13.63 17.15
N PRO A 215 0.55 13.04 17.07
CA PRO A 215 0.05 12.17 18.12
C PRO A 215 0.75 10.81 18.20
N PHE A 216 1.50 10.41 17.18
CA PHE A 216 2.05 9.07 17.06
C PHE A 216 3.54 9.04 17.47
N THR A 217 3.90 8.06 18.30
CA THR A 217 5.28 7.86 18.76
C THR A 217 5.56 6.37 18.86
N VAL A 218 6.57 5.89 18.14
CA VAL A 218 7.04 4.51 18.20
C VAL A 218 7.50 4.17 19.61
N GLY A 219 7.08 3.03 20.13
CA GLY A 219 7.33 2.58 21.51
C GLY A 219 6.39 3.20 22.56
N LYS A 220 5.46 4.11 22.18
CA LYS A 220 4.47 4.69 23.12
C LYS A 220 3.03 4.36 22.74
N ASN A 221 2.67 4.50 21.48
CA ASN A 221 1.33 4.19 20.94
C ASN A 221 1.38 3.54 19.55
N LEU A 222 2.56 3.42 18.97
CA LEU A 222 2.88 2.56 17.84
C LEU A 222 3.96 1.57 18.26
N ALA A 223 3.92 0.32 17.73
CA ALA A 223 4.85 -0.74 18.06
C ALA A 223 4.98 -0.97 19.58
N VAL A 224 3.86 -1.16 20.26
CA VAL A 224 3.82 -1.22 21.73
C VAL A 224 3.58 -2.61 22.29
N THR A 225 3.48 -3.65 21.46
CA THR A 225 3.35 -5.02 21.93
C THR A 225 4.57 -5.40 22.78
N PRO A 226 4.37 -5.81 24.04
CA PRO A 226 5.48 -6.07 24.95
C PRO A 226 6.40 -7.19 24.45
N GLY A 227 7.71 -6.99 24.56
CA GLY A 227 8.71 -7.94 24.14
C GLY A 227 10.14 -7.52 24.47
N LYS A 228 11.09 -8.31 24.01
CA LYS A 228 12.53 -8.03 24.15
C LYS A 228 13.24 -8.23 22.83
N VAL A 229 14.24 -7.40 22.56
CA VAL A 229 15.25 -7.68 21.55
C VAL A 229 16.13 -8.80 22.09
N VAL A 230 16.20 -9.94 21.39
CA VAL A 230 16.95 -11.13 21.83
C VAL A 230 18.18 -11.42 20.95
N PHE A 231 18.30 -10.70 19.85
CA PHE A 231 19.46 -10.79 18.97
C PHE A 231 19.62 -9.50 18.17
N LYS A 232 20.86 -9.17 17.84
CA LYS A 232 21.22 -8.00 17.02
C LYS A 232 22.46 -8.31 16.20
N ASN A 233 22.43 -7.96 14.93
CA ASN A 233 23.58 -7.93 14.04
C ASN A 233 23.62 -6.60 13.26
N GLU A 234 24.51 -6.45 12.26
CA GLU A 234 24.63 -5.22 11.47
C GLU A 234 23.39 -4.91 10.60
N LEU A 235 22.54 -5.90 10.35
CA LEU A 235 21.38 -5.80 9.46
C LEU A 235 20.04 -5.72 10.19
N MET A 236 19.88 -6.45 11.30
CA MET A 236 18.61 -6.57 12.00
C MET A 236 18.71 -6.66 13.50
N GLU A 237 17.65 -6.29 14.18
CA GLU A 237 17.29 -6.74 15.52
C GLU A 237 16.19 -7.80 15.42
N LEU A 238 16.26 -8.85 16.26
CA LEU A 238 15.20 -9.84 16.41
C LEU A 238 14.46 -9.62 17.71
N ILE A 239 13.19 -9.33 17.62
CA ILE A 239 12.29 -9.09 18.75
C ILE A 239 11.57 -10.40 19.07
N GLN A 240 11.57 -10.82 20.34
CA GLN A 240 10.68 -11.86 20.87
C GLN A 240 9.59 -11.19 21.70
N TYR A 241 8.33 -11.38 21.32
CA TYR A 241 7.20 -10.84 22.07
C TYR A 241 6.92 -11.63 23.34
N ALA A 242 6.54 -10.92 24.39
CA ALA A 242 6.15 -11.53 25.66
C ALA A 242 4.83 -12.31 25.52
N PRO A 243 4.72 -13.52 26.07
CA PRO A 243 3.49 -14.30 25.99
C PRO A 243 2.35 -13.57 26.72
N GLN A 244 1.17 -13.57 26.11
CA GLN A 244 -0.06 -13.00 26.69
C GLN A 244 -1.08 -14.10 27.09
N THR A 245 -0.67 -15.36 27.01
CA THR A 245 -1.48 -16.54 27.36
C THR A 245 -0.71 -17.48 28.29
N PRO A 246 -1.40 -18.27 29.16
CA PRO A 246 -0.73 -19.19 30.08
C PRO A 246 0.03 -20.33 29.40
N GLN A 247 -0.40 -20.71 28.19
CA GLN A 247 0.22 -21.71 27.34
C GLN A 247 0.35 -21.15 25.92
N VAL A 248 1.29 -21.68 25.15
CA VAL A 248 1.49 -21.36 23.75
C VAL A 248 1.61 -22.64 22.92
N ARG A 249 1.44 -22.53 21.62
CA ARG A 249 1.70 -23.63 20.69
C ARG A 249 3.21 -23.90 20.58
N ALA A 250 3.55 -25.16 20.36
CA ALA A 250 4.95 -25.64 20.31
C ALA A 250 5.76 -25.05 19.13
N VAL A 251 5.12 -24.78 17.99
CA VAL A 251 5.76 -24.20 16.82
C VAL A 251 5.74 -22.66 16.92
N PRO A 252 6.89 -21.99 17.08
CA PRO A 252 6.95 -20.53 17.09
C PRO A 252 6.77 -19.94 15.69
N VAL A 253 6.55 -18.63 15.64
CA VAL A 253 6.35 -17.86 14.42
C VAL A 253 7.43 -16.79 14.27
N LEU A 254 8.06 -16.72 13.09
CA LEU A 254 8.88 -15.60 12.67
C LEU A 254 8.08 -14.68 11.74
N ALA A 255 7.96 -13.41 12.09
CA ALA A 255 7.48 -12.36 11.20
C ALA A 255 8.66 -11.76 10.42
N SER A 256 8.61 -11.90 9.09
CA SER A 256 9.56 -11.33 8.12
C SER A 256 8.89 -10.15 7.42
N PRO A 257 9.12 -8.91 7.88
CA PRO A 257 8.57 -7.72 7.26
C PRO A 257 9.30 -7.39 5.95
N PRO A 258 8.77 -6.48 5.13
CA PRO A 258 9.55 -5.91 4.05
C PRO A 258 10.77 -5.17 4.61
N TRP A 259 11.83 -5.07 3.81
CA TRP A 259 12.99 -4.22 4.14
C TRP A 259 12.78 -2.76 3.74
N ILE A 260 11.67 -2.46 3.09
CA ILE A 260 11.20 -1.12 2.78
C ILE A 260 10.17 -0.75 3.83
N ASN A 261 10.32 0.45 4.41
CA ASN A 261 9.59 0.88 5.60
C ASN A 261 9.84 -0.01 6.83
N LYS A 262 9.30 0.42 7.94
CA LYS A 262 9.59 -0.20 9.23
C LYS A 262 8.65 -1.35 9.55
N TYR A 263 9.16 -2.37 10.22
CA TYR A 263 8.48 -3.62 10.52
C TYR A 263 7.13 -3.45 11.24
N TYR A 264 6.98 -2.34 11.98
CA TYR A 264 5.84 -2.17 12.87
C TYR A 264 4.49 -1.94 12.17
N VAL A 265 4.45 -1.93 10.85
CA VAL A 265 3.17 -2.10 10.16
C VAL A 265 2.44 -3.37 10.62
N MET A 266 3.18 -4.44 10.92
CA MET A 266 2.62 -5.68 11.44
C MET A 266 2.30 -5.61 12.93
N ASP A 267 2.87 -4.63 13.66
CA ASP A 267 2.68 -4.33 15.09
C ASP A 267 2.27 -2.86 15.29
N LEU A 268 1.23 -2.41 14.55
CA LEU A 268 0.98 -1.00 14.35
C LEU A 268 0.54 -0.30 15.65
N ALA A 269 -0.58 -0.71 16.22
CA ALA A 269 -1.18 -0.09 17.41
C ALA A 269 -2.05 -1.10 18.15
N PRO A 270 -2.41 -0.88 19.42
CA PRO A 270 -3.32 -1.76 20.16
C PRO A 270 -4.62 -2.05 19.38
N GLY A 271 -4.96 -3.33 19.25
CA GLY A 271 -6.10 -3.80 18.48
C GLY A 271 -5.94 -3.72 16.95
N ARG A 272 -4.80 -3.23 16.48
CA ARG A 272 -4.42 -3.12 15.06
C ARG A 272 -3.03 -3.72 14.79
N SER A 273 -2.59 -4.62 15.65
CA SER A 273 -1.36 -5.39 15.52
C SER A 273 -1.71 -6.84 15.21
N PHE A 274 -1.30 -7.32 14.03
CA PHE A 274 -1.46 -8.73 13.68
C PHE A 274 -0.51 -9.60 14.51
N LEU A 275 0.66 -9.07 14.89
CA LEU A 275 1.61 -9.80 15.73
C LEU A 275 1.08 -9.93 17.16
N GLU A 276 0.48 -8.88 17.75
CA GLU A 276 -0.19 -8.97 19.04
C GLU A 276 -1.37 -9.95 18.99
N TRP A 277 -2.17 -9.92 17.90
CA TRP A 277 -3.23 -10.90 17.68
C TRP A 277 -2.69 -12.33 17.74
N ALA A 278 -1.60 -12.62 17.06
CA ALA A 278 -0.98 -13.95 17.08
C ALA A 278 -0.51 -14.33 18.49
N VAL A 279 0.11 -13.40 19.24
CA VAL A 279 0.51 -13.62 20.64
C VAL A 279 -0.70 -13.91 21.55
N GLN A 280 -1.80 -13.17 21.36
CA GLN A 280 -3.06 -13.37 22.09
C GLN A 280 -3.76 -14.69 21.73
N HIS A 281 -3.39 -15.29 20.60
CA HIS A 281 -3.90 -16.58 20.12
C HIS A 281 -2.83 -17.68 20.24
N GLU A 282 -2.16 -17.72 21.41
CA GLU A 282 -1.28 -18.80 21.83
C GLU A 282 -0.03 -19.00 20.94
N ARG A 283 0.42 -17.98 20.16
CA ARG A 283 1.65 -18.12 19.38
C ARG A 283 2.84 -17.48 20.10
N THR A 284 3.99 -18.14 20.08
CA THR A 284 5.28 -17.51 20.39
C THR A 284 5.76 -16.79 19.15
N VAL A 285 5.81 -15.45 19.18
CA VAL A 285 6.06 -14.63 18.00
C VAL A 285 7.42 -13.93 18.13
N PHE A 286 8.17 -13.98 17.03
CA PHE A 286 9.39 -13.20 16.82
C PHE A 286 9.19 -12.29 15.60
N ALA A 287 9.83 -11.12 15.59
CA ALA A 287 9.79 -10.21 14.46
C ALA A 287 11.18 -9.66 14.15
N ILE A 288 11.52 -9.61 12.87
CA ILE A 288 12.71 -8.91 12.38
C ILE A 288 12.40 -7.40 12.35
N SER A 289 13.33 -6.59 12.87
CA SER A 289 13.39 -5.15 12.71
C SER A 289 14.66 -4.81 11.97
N TYR A 290 14.56 -4.45 10.67
CA TYR A 290 15.74 -4.11 9.88
C TYR A 290 16.32 -2.75 10.28
N ARG A 291 17.66 -2.65 10.25
CA ARG A 291 18.36 -1.38 10.35
C ARG A 291 18.04 -0.52 9.12
N ASN A 292 17.78 0.77 9.34
CA ASN A 292 17.64 1.72 8.25
C ASN A 292 19.00 1.95 7.58
N PRO A 293 19.19 1.57 6.31
CA PRO A 293 20.50 1.59 5.67
C PRO A 293 21.11 3.00 5.55
N ASP A 294 22.41 3.07 5.67
CA ASP A 294 23.22 4.26 5.38
C ASP A 294 24.28 3.96 4.29
N ALA A 295 25.08 4.95 3.92
CA ALA A 295 26.07 4.83 2.86
C ALA A 295 27.12 3.73 3.11
N SER A 296 27.37 3.32 4.36
CA SER A 296 28.28 2.22 4.70
C SER A 296 27.76 0.85 4.24
N MET A 297 26.42 0.73 4.11
CA MET A 297 25.73 -0.50 3.68
C MET A 297 25.58 -0.62 2.16
N ARG A 298 26.24 0.25 1.35
CA ARG A 298 26.10 0.27 -0.13
C ARG A 298 26.30 -1.07 -0.81
N GLY A 299 27.15 -1.91 -0.27
CA GLY A 299 27.50 -3.24 -0.78
C GLY A 299 26.66 -4.37 -0.23
N VAL A 300 25.73 -4.10 0.68
CA VAL A 300 24.84 -5.12 1.23
C VAL A 300 23.91 -5.63 0.13
N THR A 301 23.89 -6.94 -0.05
CA THR A 301 23.20 -7.64 -1.15
C THR A 301 21.89 -8.29 -0.68
N LEU A 302 21.13 -8.85 -1.60
CA LEU A 302 19.97 -9.66 -1.25
C LEU A 302 20.39 -10.99 -0.60
N ASP A 303 21.59 -11.50 -0.93
CA ASP A 303 22.19 -12.65 -0.24
C ASP A 303 22.40 -12.36 1.25
N ASP A 304 22.91 -11.16 1.57
CA ASP A 304 23.08 -10.74 2.96
C ASP A 304 21.75 -10.64 3.70
N TYR A 305 20.71 -10.09 3.05
CA TYR A 305 19.35 -10.06 3.60
C TYR A 305 18.80 -11.46 3.85
N LEU A 306 19.03 -12.43 2.94
CA LEU A 306 18.60 -13.80 3.12
C LEU A 306 19.31 -14.47 4.31
N ILE A 307 20.65 -14.36 4.36
CA ILE A 307 21.51 -15.10 5.31
C ILE A 307 21.49 -14.45 6.70
N HIS A 308 21.71 -13.12 6.78
CA HIS A 308 21.80 -12.38 8.04
C HIS A 308 20.45 -11.85 8.52
N GLY A 309 19.39 -12.02 7.75
CA GLY A 309 18.00 -11.75 8.13
C GLY A 309 17.29 -13.03 8.59
N PRO A 310 16.28 -13.51 7.84
CA PRO A 310 15.41 -14.59 8.30
C PRO A 310 16.13 -15.94 8.51
N ARG A 311 17.19 -16.28 7.75
CA ARG A 311 17.93 -17.52 7.98
C ARG A 311 18.59 -17.51 9.36
N GLU A 312 19.30 -16.43 9.73
CA GLU A 312 19.94 -16.30 11.06
C GLU A 312 18.90 -16.20 12.18
N ALA A 313 17.75 -15.54 11.92
CA ALA A 313 16.63 -15.51 12.85
C ALA A 313 16.12 -16.92 13.18
N LEU A 314 16.05 -17.85 12.21
CA LEU A 314 15.67 -19.24 12.46
C LEU A 314 16.65 -19.95 13.42
N ASP A 315 17.95 -19.68 13.29
CA ASP A 315 18.97 -20.27 14.19
C ASP A 315 18.74 -19.78 15.64
N VAL A 316 18.50 -18.49 15.82
CA VAL A 316 18.24 -17.87 17.15
C VAL A 316 16.94 -18.40 17.75
N ILE A 317 15.86 -18.46 16.97
CA ILE A 317 14.56 -18.94 17.44
C ILE A 317 14.63 -20.41 17.85
N GLY A 318 15.28 -21.25 17.03
CA GLY A 318 15.51 -22.67 17.35
C GLY A 318 16.25 -22.86 18.67
N GLU A 319 17.30 -22.07 18.92
CA GLU A 319 18.06 -22.09 20.18
C GLU A 319 17.22 -21.65 21.39
N ILE A 320 16.43 -20.58 21.25
CA ILE A 320 15.61 -20.04 22.35
C ILE A 320 14.46 -21.00 22.70
N THR A 321 13.80 -21.54 21.70
CA THR A 321 12.55 -22.31 21.89
C THR A 321 12.75 -23.81 21.96
N GLY A 322 13.87 -24.32 21.40
CA GLY A 322 14.08 -25.75 21.20
C GLY A 322 13.15 -26.38 20.13
N ALA A 323 12.38 -25.57 19.42
CA ALA A 323 11.43 -26.05 18.42
C ALA A 323 12.16 -26.56 17.17
N PRO A 324 11.83 -27.76 16.66
CA PRO A 324 12.44 -28.30 15.45
C PRO A 324 11.91 -27.62 14.18
N ARG A 325 10.74 -26.97 14.26
CA ARG A 325 10.12 -26.25 13.15
C ARG A 325 9.65 -24.87 13.58
N ILE A 326 9.65 -23.94 12.64
CA ILE A 326 9.29 -22.54 12.84
C ILE A 326 8.38 -22.14 11.67
N ASP A 327 7.20 -21.58 11.97
CA ASP A 327 6.34 -20.99 10.97
C ASP A 327 6.86 -19.60 10.59
N ILE A 328 6.68 -19.18 9.34
CA ILE A 328 7.10 -17.85 8.89
C ILE A 328 5.91 -17.10 8.32
N ILE A 329 5.75 -15.84 8.74
CA ILE A 329 4.82 -14.88 8.16
C ILE A 329 5.62 -13.82 7.43
N GLY A 330 5.51 -13.77 6.10
CA GLY A 330 6.17 -12.77 5.27
C GLY A 330 5.18 -11.76 4.71
N LEU A 331 5.46 -10.46 4.88
CA LEU A 331 4.67 -9.39 4.31
C LEU A 331 5.38 -8.80 3.09
N CYS A 332 4.70 -8.72 1.95
CA CYS A 332 5.16 -8.04 0.75
C CYS A 332 6.54 -8.56 0.32
N LEU A 333 7.60 -7.75 0.28
CA LEU A 333 8.97 -8.18 0.02
C LEU A 333 9.52 -9.17 1.06
N GLY A 334 9.10 -9.06 2.31
CA GLY A 334 9.40 -10.05 3.34
C GLY A 334 8.78 -11.41 3.03
N GLY A 335 7.62 -11.42 2.35
CA GLY A 335 7.02 -12.65 1.82
C GLY A 335 7.81 -13.24 0.66
N ALA A 336 8.28 -12.41 -0.27
CA ALA A 336 9.16 -12.87 -1.35
C ALA A 336 10.48 -13.45 -0.78
N LEU A 337 11.10 -12.77 0.19
CA LEU A 337 12.29 -13.26 0.87
C LEU A 337 12.02 -14.55 1.64
N THR A 338 10.83 -14.71 2.22
CA THR A 338 10.41 -15.97 2.88
C THR A 338 10.34 -17.13 1.88
N ALA A 339 9.74 -16.90 0.71
CA ALA A 339 9.68 -17.92 -0.34
C ALA A 339 11.06 -18.28 -0.89
N MET A 340 11.93 -17.27 -1.07
CA MET A 340 13.34 -17.46 -1.45
C MET A 340 14.09 -18.27 -0.38
N LEU A 341 13.91 -17.94 0.90
CA LEU A 341 14.52 -18.67 2.01
C LEU A 341 14.04 -20.12 2.04
N ALA A 342 12.74 -20.37 1.86
CA ALA A 342 12.21 -21.73 1.83
C ALA A 342 12.83 -22.54 0.69
N ALA A 343 12.91 -21.99 -0.51
CA ALA A 343 13.58 -22.64 -1.64
C ALA A 343 15.08 -22.89 -1.35
N TYR A 344 15.78 -21.90 -0.81
CA TYR A 344 17.20 -22.02 -0.41
C TYR A 344 17.43 -23.15 0.61
N LEU A 345 16.59 -23.24 1.64
CA LEU A 345 16.72 -24.27 2.68
C LEU A 345 16.43 -25.68 2.15
N VAL A 346 15.48 -25.82 1.22
CA VAL A 346 15.25 -27.09 0.53
C VAL A 346 16.50 -27.57 -0.19
N GLU A 347 17.20 -26.69 -0.93
CA GLU A 347 18.46 -27.02 -1.61
C GLU A 347 19.59 -27.37 -0.63
N LYS A 348 19.51 -26.88 0.62
CA LYS A 348 20.45 -27.25 1.70
C LYS A 348 20.04 -28.50 2.49
N GLY A 349 18.88 -29.08 2.18
CA GLY A 349 18.34 -30.22 2.94
C GLY A 349 17.87 -29.84 4.36
N ASP A 350 17.52 -28.59 4.57
CA ASP A 350 17.07 -28.05 5.86
C ASP A 350 15.53 -27.93 5.86
N ASP A 351 14.85 -28.69 6.74
CA ASP A 351 13.41 -28.80 6.81
C ASP A 351 12.78 -28.05 8.01
N ARG A 352 13.52 -27.10 8.60
CA ARG A 352 13.10 -26.39 9.80
C ARG A 352 11.91 -25.44 9.61
N ILE A 353 11.53 -25.08 8.38
CA ILE A 353 10.29 -24.31 8.15
C ILE A 353 9.08 -25.22 8.32
N GLY A 354 8.14 -24.82 9.17
CA GLY A 354 6.85 -25.48 9.36
C GLY A 354 5.88 -25.09 8.24
N SER A 355 5.07 -24.08 8.49
CA SER A 355 4.16 -23.50 7.50
C SER A 355 4.60 -22.09 7.09
N ILE A 356 4.08 -21.63 5.96
CA ILE A 356 4.37 -20.30 5.40
C ILE A 356 3.09 -19.49 5.30
N THR A 357 3.15 -18.22 5.69
CA THR A 357 2.07 -17.25 5.44
C THR A 357 2.64 -16.10 4.60
N LEU A 358 2.05 -15.84 3.45
CA LEU A 358 2.43 -14.77 2.53
C LEU A 358 1.32 -13.72 2.46
N LEU A 359 1.62 -12.50 2.90
CA LEU A 359 0.68 -11.40 2.99
C LEU A 359 0.99 -10.39 1.88
N ASN A 360 0.05 -10.17 0.96
CA ASN A 360 0.19 -9.25 -0.19
C ASN A 360 1.58 -9.37 -0.86
N THR A 361 1.94 -10.60 -1.21
CA THR A 361 3.27 -10.95 -1.72
C THR A 361 3.22 -11.22 -3.22
N LEU A 362 4.21 -10.70 -3.94
CA LEU A 362 4.44 -10.97 -5.35
C LEU A 362 5.60 -11.97 -5.50
N LEU A 363 5.36 -13.10 -6.14
CA LEU A 363 6.39 -14.09 -6.50
C LEU A 363 6.59 -14.19 -8.02
N ASP A 364 5.58 -13.79 -8.80
CA ASP A 364 5.62 -13.68 -10.25
C ASP A 364 5.46 -12.21 -10.65
N TYR A 365 6.51 -11.64 -11.21
CA TYR A 365 6.60 -10.24 -11.65
C TYR A 365 6.24 -10.07 -13.12
N SER A 366 5.57 -11.04 -13.76
CA SER A 366 5.09 -10.91 -15.15
C SER A 366 4.03 -9.82 -15.30
N GLU A 367 3.27 -9.57 -14.24
CA GLU A 367 2.26 -8.50 -14.15
C GLU A 367 2.48 -7.71 -12.85
N PRO A 368 3.52 -6.87 -12.79
CA PRO A 368 3.97 -6.23 -11.54
C PRO A 368 3.11 -5.01 -11.17
N GLY A 369 1.94 -4.84 -11.78
CA GLY A 369 1.08 -3.69 -11.54
C GLY A 369 1.68 -2.38 -12.04
N VAL A 370 1.31 -1.28 -11.40
CA VAL A 370 1.73 0.08 -11.80
C VAL A 370 3.24 0.29 -11.71
N LEU A 371 3.94 -0.51 -10.92
CA LEU A 371 5.39 -0.41 -10.73
C LEU A 371 6.19 -0.82 -11.98
N GLY A 372 5.64 -1.68 -12.82
CA GLY A 372 6.26 -2.07 -14.09
C GLY A 372 6.60 -0.92 -15.02
N VAL A 373 5.94 0.23 -14.87
CA VAL A 373 6.18 1.42 -15.68
C VAL A 373 7.62 1.95 -15.57
N PHE A 374 8.28 1.68 -14.45
CA PHE A 374 9.60 2.24 -14.14
C PHE A 374 10.73 1.21 -14.13
N THR A 375 10.46 -0.02 -14.52
CA THR A 375 11.43 -1.12 -14.47
C THR A 375 12.07 -1.44 -15.83
N ASP A 376 12.16 -0.45 -16.73
CA ASP A 376 12.92 -0.56 -17.96
C ASP A 376 14.42 -0.26 -17.74
N GLU A 377 15.26 -0.73 -18.68
CA GLU A 377 16.73 -0.64 -18.60
C GLU A 377 17.22 0.79 -18.40
N LYS A 378 16.63 1.79 -19.08
CA LYS A 378 17.07 3.19 -18.99
C LYS A 378 16.77 3.78 -17.62
N THR A 379 15.59 3.49 -17.08
CA THR A 379 15.17 3.95 -15.76
C THR A 379 16.02 3.32 -14.67
N VAL A 380 16.21 1.99 -14.72
CA VAL A 380 17.04 1.26 -13.74
C VAL A 380 18.49 1.73 -13.78
N ALA A 381 19.10 1.83 -14.97
CA ALA A 381 20.50 2.28 -15.11
C ALA A 381 20.72 3.70 -14.55
N ARG A 382 19.75 4.60 -14.72
CA ARG A 382 19.82 5.95 -14.14
C ARG A 382 19.72 5.92 -12.61
N LEU A 383 18.82 5.11 -12.07
CA LEU A 383 18.67 4.92 -10.63
C LEU A 383 19.96 4.34 -10.02
N GLU A 384 20.57 3.37 -10.67
CA GLU A 384 21.87 2.81 -10.29
C GLU A 384 22.98 3.87 -10.27
N LYS A 385 23.03 4.75 -11.29
CA LYS A 385 23.98 5.86 -11.32
C LYS A 385 23.78 6.83 -10.16
N GLN A 386 22.54 7.09 -9.78
CA GLN A 386 22.21 7.93 -8.63
C GLN A 386 22.63 7.26 -7.32
N MET A 387 22.27 5.99 -7.12
CA MET A 387 22.66 5.21 -5.95
C MET A 387 24.17 5.00 -5.84
N ALA A 388 24.90 4.94 -6.95
CA ALA A 388 26.36 4.86 -6.94
C ALA A 388 27.02 6.08 -6.25
N ALA A 389 26.40 7.26 -6.33
CA ALA A 389 26.89 8.46 -5.68
C ALA A 389 26.61 8.47 -4.17
N THR A 390 25.40 8.04 -3.74
CA THR A 390 24.92 8.13 -2.35
C THR A 390 25.17 6.86 -1.54
N GLY A 391 25.31 5.71 -2.20
CA GLY A 391 25.41 4.38 -1.58
C GLY A 391 24.06 3.77 -1.23
N VAL A 392 23.02 4.55 -1.24
CA VAL A 392 21.63 4.13 -0.91
C VAL A 392 20.63 4.82 -1.80
N LEU A 393 19.46 4.26 -1.94
CA LEU A 393 18.28 4.96 -2.42
C LEU A 393 17.59 5.65 -1.24
N ASP A 394 17.33 6.95 -1.37
CA ASP A 394 16.71 7.76 -0.31
C ASP A 394 15.18 7.59 -0.31
N GLY A 395 14.59 7.32 0.87
CA GLY A 395 13.15 7.17 1.02
C GLY A 395 12.33 8.40 0.60
N ALA A 396 12.84 9.60 0.81
CA ALA A 396 12.11 10.83 0.43
C ALA A 396 12.04 11.03 -1.11
N GLN A 397 13.05 10.57 -1.86
CA GLN A 397 13.00 10.55 -3.33
C GLN A 397 11.93 9.57 -3.81
N MET A 398 11.75 8.53 -3.07
CA MET A 398 10.83 7.45 -3.28
C MET A 398 9.37 7.88 -3.12
N ALA A 399 9.03 8.64 -2.09
CA ALA A 399 7.67 9.12 -1.83
C ALA A 399 7.09 10.00 -2.96
N GLY A 400 7.94 10.72 -3.68
CA GLY A 400 7.49 11.62 -4.76
C GLY A 400 6.91 10.92 -5.98
N THR A 401 7.46 9.79 -6.36
CA THR A 401 6.95 9.02 -7.51
C THR A 401 5.62 8.38 -7.20
N PHE A 402 5.43 7.98 -5.95
CA PHE A 402 4.18 7.40 -5.49
C PHE A 402 3.02 8.36 -5.53
N ASP A 403 3.27 9.54 -5.02
CA ASP A 403 2.30 10.60 -5.04
C ASP A 403 1.80 10.85 -6.49
N MET A 404 2.69 10.68 -7.49
CA MET A 404 2.30 10.83 -8.89
C MET A 404 1.49 9.68 -9.47
N LEU A 405 1.72 8.44 -9.04
CA LEU A 405 0.97 7.28 -9.53
C LEU A 405 -0.53 7.40 -9.21
N ARG A 406 -0.86 8.10 -8.11
CA ARG A 406 -2.23 8.40 -7.69
C ARG A 406 -2.35 9.86 -7.26
N ALA A 407 -1.90 10.76 -8.12
CA ALA A 407 -1.79 12.18 -7.82
C ALA A 407 -3.11 12.79 -7.32
N ASN A 408 -4.24 12.37 -7.89
CA ASN A 408 -5.54 12.82 -7.40
C ASN A 408 -5.77 12.49 -5.93
N ASP A 409 -5.46 11.28 -5.50
CA ASP A 409 -5.74 10.81 -4.13
C ASP A 409 -4.68 11.28 -3.13
N LEU A 410 -3.41 11.34 -3.56
CA LEU A 410 -2.26 11.52 -2.67
C LEU A 410 -1.71 12.95 -2.67
N ILE A 411 -2.01 13.75 -3.70
CA ILE A 411 -1.61 15.15 -3.78
C ILE A 411 -2.84 16.05 -3.79
N PHE A 412 -3.64 15.97 -4.85
CA PHE A 412 -4.66 16.97 -5.12
C PHE A 412 -5.86 16.90 -4.17
N ASN A 413 -6.20 15.72 -3.64
CA ASN A 413 -7.18 15.60 -2.57
C ASN A 413 -6.75 16.40 -1.32
N TYR A 414 -5.46 16.41 -0.98
CA TYR A 414 -4.94 17.19 0.15
C TYR A 414 -4.74 18.67 -0.19
N VAL A 415 -4.43 19.01 -1.45
CA VAL A 415 -4.51 20.41 -1.92
C VAL A 415 -5.91 20.95 -1.67
N VAL A 416 -6.93 20.22 -2.06
CA VAL A 416 -8.33 20.65 -1.89
C VAL A 416 -8.70 20.71 -0.40
N SER A 417 -8.47 19.63 0.36
CA SER A 417 -8.89 19.57 1.77
C SER A 417 -8.14 20.55 2.66
N ASN A 418 -6.80 20.63 2.51
CA ASN A 418 -5.99 21.39 3.45
C ASN A 418 -5.82 22.85 3.00
N TRP A 419 -5.47 23.08 1.72
CA TRP A 419 -5.15 24.43 1.25
C TRP A 419 -6.40 25.22 0.81
N LEU A 420 -7.39 24.57 0.17
CA LEU A 420 -8.60 25.27 -0.27
C LEU A 420 -9.71 25.28 0.79
N MET A 421 -9.88 24.20 1.54
CA MET A 421 -10.94 24.07 2.54
C MET A 421 -10.46 24.35 3.98
N GLY A 422 -9.14 24.49 4.21
CA GLY A 422 -8.56 24.79 5.52
C GLY A 422 -8.81 23.70 6.57
N LYS A 423 -8.90 22.43 6.13
CA LYS A 423 -9.05 21.29 7.03
C LYS A 423 -7.67 20.84 7.52
N ASP A 424 -7.58 20.49 8.79
CA ASP A 424 -6.37 19.85 9.33
C ASP A 424 -6.20 18.44 8.75
N PRO A 425 -4.97 18.00 8.47
CA PRO A 425 -4.71 16.60 8.13
C PRO A 425 -5.17 15.68 9.27
N PRO A 426 -5.86 14.57 8.96
CA PRO A 426 -6.33 13.66 10.00
C PRO A 426 -5.16 12.96 10.70
N PRO A 427 -5.23 12.72 12.02
CA PRO A 427 -4.30 11.81 12.68
C PRO A 427 -4.67 10.36 12.33
N PHE A 428 -3.79 9.68 11.60
CA PHE A 428 -4.02 8.32 11.15
C PHE A 428 -2.73 7.49 11.21
N ASP A 429 -2.76 6.40 11.97
CA ASP A 429 -1.59 5.59 12.32
C ASP A 429 -0.88 4.95 11.11
N ILE A 430 -1.63 4.40 10.13
CA ILE A 430 -1.04 3.81 8.92
C ILE A 430 -0.31 4.87 8.10
N LEU A 431 -0.86 6.08 7.98
CA LEU A 431 -0.19 7.16 7.26
C LEU A 431 1.02 7.69 8.05
N ALA A 432 0.96 7.70 9.39
CA ALA A 432 2.11 8.03 10.22
C ALA A 432 3.25 7.00 10.03
N TRP A 433 2.91 5.70 10.01
CA TRP A 433 3.86 4.65 9.67
C TRP A 433 4.43 4.81 8.26
N ASN A 434 3.58 5.08 7.28
CA ASN A 434 4.01 5.24 5.89
C ASN A 434 4.99 6.40 5.70
N GLY A 435 4.79 7.48 6.44
CA GLY A 435 5.73 8.62 6.45
C GLY A 435 7.09 8.32 7.11
N ASP A 436 7.19 7.21 7.85
CA ASP A 436 8.43 6.74 8.52
C ASP A 436 9.24 5.85 7.57
N THR A 437 9.74 6.44 6.47
CA THR A 437 10.39 5.75 5.37
C THR A 437 11.78 5.25 5.72
N THR A 438 12.24 4.20 5.00
CA THR A 438 13.60 3.67 5.08
C THR A 438 14.35 3.84 3.77
N ARG A 439 15.67 3.79 3.85
CA ARG A 439 16.57 3.76 2.68
C ARG A 439 16.82 2.32 2.25
N MET A 440 17.40 2.14 1.06
CA MET A 440 17.78 0.82 0.56
C MET A 440 19.23 0.80 0.08
N PRO A 441 20.01 -0.26 0.40
CA PRO A 441 21.36 -0.43 -0.09
C PRO A 441 21.39 -0.49 -1.62
N ALA A 442 22.35 0.20 -2.24
CA ALA A 442 22.46 0.28 -3.70
C ALA A 442 22.56 -1.10 -4.37
N ALA A 443 23.40 -2.00 -3.83
CA ALA A 443 23.61 -3.32 -4.41
C ALA A 443 22.36 -4.19 -4.34
N MET A 444 21.72 -4.27 -3.16
CA MET A 444 20.49 -5.05 -2.98
C MET A 444 19.38 -4.53 -3.88
N HIS A 445 19.18 -3.21 -3.93
CA HIS A 445 18.10 -2.61 -4.70
C HIS A 445 18.26 -2.80 -6.21
N SER A 446 19.47 -2.62 -6.73
CA SER A 446 19.79 -2.91 -8.14
C SER A 446 19.47 -4.37 -8.50
N PHE A 447 19.93 -5.32 -7.66
CA PHE A 447 19.64 -6.73 -7.87
C PHE A 447 18.13 -7.00 -7.87
N TYR A 448 17.40 -6.47 -6.89
CA TYR A 448 15.95 -6.61 -6.79
C TYR A 448 15.22 -6.14 -8.05
N LEU A 449 15.52 -4.94 -8.55
CA LEU A 449 14.89 -4.41 -9.77
C LEU A 449 15.21 -5.28 -11.00
N ARG A 450 16.47 -5.67 -11.18
CA ARG A 450 16.90 -6.41 -12.36
C ARG A 450 16.42 -7.85 -12.35
N SER A 451 16.57 -8.56 -11.23
CA SER A 451 16.26 -9.99 -11.16
C SER A 451 14.78 -10.28 -11.03
N LEU A 452 14.05 -9.48 -10.23
CA LEU A 452 12.61 -9.70 -10.04
C LEU A 452 11.78 -8.96 -11.09
N TYR A 453 11.86 -7.62 -11.14
CA TYR A 453 10.98 -6.85 -12.03
C TYR A 453 11.31 -7.01 -13.51
N MET A 454 12.60 -6.90 -13.89
CA MET A 454 12.96 -6.93 -15.31
C MET A 454 13.00 -8.34 -15.88
N ARG A 455 13.57 -9.30 -15.14
CA ARG A 455 13.81 -10.66 -15.67
C ARG A 455 12.85 -11.71 -15.13
N ASN A 456 12.17 -11.43 -14.01
CA ASN A 456 11.25 -12.36 -13.33
C ASN A 456 11.90 -13.74 -13.05
N GLU A 457 13.15 -13.69 -12.58
CA GLU A 457 13.99 -14.89 -12.41
C GLU A 457 13.45 -15.86 -11.37
N LEU A 458 12.80 -15.33 -10.29
CA LEU A 458 12.25 -16.16 -9.21
C LEU A 458 11.14 -17.09 -9.71
N ALA A 459 10.16 -16.54 -10.43
CA ALA A 459 9.05 -17.35 -10.97
C ALA A 459 9.51 -18.34 -12.04
N LYS A 460 10.59 -18.01 -12.79
CA LYS A 460 11.17 -18.88 -13.81
C LYS A 460 12.10 -19.95 -13.25
N GLY A 461 12.46 -19.90 -11.97
CA GLY A 461 13.47 -20.80 -11.39
C GLY A 461 14.90 -20.53 -11.86
N GLU A 462 15.17 -19.32 -12.34
CA GLU A 462 16.47 -18.87 -12.83
C GLU A 462 17.26 -18.06 -11.79
N MET A 463 16.63 -17.70 -10.67
CA MET A 463 17.25 -16.91 -9.63
C MET A 463 18.28 -17.71 -8.85
N GLU A 464 19.47 -17.11 -8.68
CA GLU A 464 20.52 -17.62 -7.81
C GLU A 464 20.69 -16.68 -6.59
N LEU A 465 20.65 -17.23 -5.38
CA LEU A 465 20.95 -16.54 -4.13
C LEU A 465 21.85 -17.37 -3.24
N ALA A 466 22.85 -16.74 -2.63
CA ALA A 466 23.82 -17.34 -1.74
C ALA A 466 24.44 -18.65 -2.32
N GLY A 467 24.70 -18.64 -3.64
CA GLY A 467 25.28 -19.76 -4.38
C GLY A 467 24.32 -20.95 -4.57
N GLN A 468 23.01 -20.74 -4.48
CA GLN A 468 22.00 -21.76 -4.77
C GLN A 468 21.01 -21.23 -5.82
N GLN A 469 20.71 -22.05 -6.83
CA GLN A 469 19.62 -21.79 -7.75
C GLN A 469 18.30 -22.12 -7.04
N LEU A 470 17.37 -21.19 -7.02
CA LEU A 470 16.13 -21.32 -6.29
C LEU A 470 15.01 -21.89 -7.18
N SER A 471 14.27 -22.86 -6.63
CA SER A 471 13.07 -23.39 -7.26
C SER A 471 11.87 -23.27 -6.32
N LEU A 472 10.91 -22.41 -6.66
CA LEU A 472 9.66 -22.29 -5.88
C LEU A 472 8.86 -23.60 -5.90
N ALA A 473 8.94 -24.38 -6.97
CA ALA A 473 8.27 -25.68 -7.09
C ALA A 473 8.81 -26.73 -6.12
N SER A 474 10.02 -26.55 -5.58
CA SER A 474 10.60 -27.44 -4.56
C SER A 474 10.04 -27.17 -3.16
N VAL A 475 9.43 -26.01 -2.92
CA VAL A 475 8.84 -25.61 -1.63
C VAL A 475 7.55 -26.40 -1.40
N ARG A 476 7.55 -27.34 -0.46
CA ARG A 476 6.42 -28.25 -0.17
C ARG A 476 5.65 -27.88 1.08
N ASN A 477 6.02 -26.79 1.73
CA ASN A 477 5.36 -26.32 2.95
C ASN A 477 3.90 -25.93 2.66
N ASP A 478 3.01 -26.26 3.59
CA ASP A 478 1.64 -25.73 3.57
C ASP A 478 1.71 -24.20 3.64
N THR A 479 1.07 -23.55 2.71
CA THR A 479 1.16 -22.09 2.55
C THR A 479 -0.23 -21.43 2.62
N TYR A 480 -0.32 -20.37 3.41
CA TYR A 480 -1.47 -19.48 3.51
C TYR A 480 -1.15 -18.17 2.79
N VAL A 481 -1.91 -17.82 1.77
CA VAL A 481 -1.67 -16.63 0.96
C VAL A 481 -2.82 -15.65 1.12
N VAL A 482 -2.53 -14.40 1.48
CA VAL A 482 -3.51 -13.32 1.53
C VAL A 482 -3.22 -12.33 0.41
N GLY A 483 -4.23 -12.09 -0.43
CA GLY A 483 -4.28 -10.94 -1.35
C GLY A 483 -5.35 -9.96 -0.91
N ALA A 484 -5.31 -8.72 -1.38
CA ALA A 484 -6.32 -7.71 -1.08
C ALA A 484 -7.00 -7.22 -2.36
N ILE A 485 -8.33 -7.10 -2.33
CA ILE A 485 -9.15 -6.84 -3.53
C ILE A 485 -8.83 -5.52 -4.23
N ASN A 486 -8.43 -4.50 -3.47
CA ASN A 486 -8.11 -3.17 -3.97
C ASN A 486 -6.59 -2.90 -3.97
N ASP A 487 -5.78 -3.96 -3.92
CA ASP A 487 -4.34 -3.85 -3.97
C ASP A 487 -3.89 -3.55 -5.42
N HIS A 488 -3.33 -2.35 -5.64
CA HIS A 488 -2.81 -1.92 -6.93
C HIS A 488 -1.29 -2.13 -7.05
N ILE A 489 -0.62 -2.48 -5.95
CA ILE A 489 0.82 -2.73 -5.87
C ILE A 489 1.10 -4.20 -6.17
N VAL A 490 0.41 -5.07 -5.44
CA VAL A 490 0.37 -6.51 -5.66
C VAL A 490 -1.05 -6.86 -6.10
N PRO A 491 -1.41 -6.72 -7.37
CA PRO A 491 -2.74 -7.09 -7.84
C PRO A 491 -3.09 -8.50 -7.35
N TRP A 492 -4.28 -8.66 -6.80
CA TRP A 492 -4.65 -9.94 -6.19
C TRP A 492 -4.59 -11.12 -7.18
N HIS A 493 -4.82 -10.86 -8.48
CA HIS A 493 -4.61 -11.84 -9.55
C HIS A 493 -3.15 -12.32 -9.61
N SER A 494 -2.19 -11.41 -9.42
CA SER A 494 -0.77 -11.74 -9.41
C SER A 494 -0.38 -12.51 -8.15
N SER A 495 -0.91 -12.11 -6.97
CA SER A 495 -0.67 -12.87 -5.73
C SER A 495 -1.31 -14.26 -5.76
N TYR A 496 -2.44 -14.42 -6.45
CA TYR A 496 -3.10 -15.72 -6.63
C TYR A 496 -2.23 -16.72 -7.41
N LYS A 497 -1.40 -16.24 -8.35
CA LYS A 497 -0.46 -17.09 -9.13
C LYS A 497 0.52 -17.86 -8.22
N THR A 498 0.75 -17.40 -6.98
CA THR A 498 1.57 -18.11 -5.98
C THR A 498 1.16 -19.57 -5.81
N GLY A 499 -0.15 -19.86 -5.87
CA GLY A 499 -0.65 -21.23 -5.77
C GLY A 499 -0.17 -22.18 -6.86
N GLY A 500 0.15 -21.66 -8.03
CA GLY A 500 0.70 -22.44 -9.16
C GLY A 500 2.22 -22.52 -9.17
N LEU A 501 2.91 -21.70 -8.36
CA LEU A 501 4.38 -21.68 -8.29
C LEU A 501 4.93 -22.60 -7.20
N LEU A 502 4.23 -22.72 -6.09
CA LEU A 502 4.67 -23.54 -4.95
C LEU A 502 4.25 -24.99 -5.12
N GLY A 503 5.09 -25.90 -4.64
CA GLY A 503 4.85 -27.33 -4.72
C GLY A 503 4.03 -27.92 -3.56
N GLY A 504 3.69 -27.14 -2.53
CA GLY A 504 2.88 -27.51 -1.38
C GLY A 504 1.40 -27.16 -1.54
N ALA A 505 0.60 -27.47 -0.53
CA ALA A 505 -0.80 -27.08 -0.48
C ALA A 505 -0.92 -25.56 -0.19
N VAL A 506 -1.75 -24.87 -0.96
CA VAL A 506 -1.96 -23.43 -0.82
C VAL A 506 -3.41 -23.12 -0.50
N ARG A 507 -3.66 -22.48 0.65
CA ARG A 507 -4.93 -21.81 0.95
C ARG A 507 -4.83 -20.34 0.54
N TYR A 508 -5.68 -19.91 -0.38
CA TYR A 508 -5.74 -18.52 -0.81
C TYR A 508 -6.90 -17.78 -0.15
N VAL A 509 -6.62 -16.55 0.26
CA VAL A 509 -7.59 -15.66 0.91
C VAL A 509 -7.56 -14.29 0.24
N LEU A 510 -8.72 -13.81 -0.18
CA LEU A 510 -8.91 -12.48 -0.73
C LEU A 510 -9.56 -11.58 0.34
N SER A 511 -8.78 -10.66 0.89
CA SER A 511 -9.20 -9.73 1.93
C SER A 511 -9.86 -8.48 1.33
N SER A 512 -10.80 -7.89 2.07
CA SER A 512 -11.28 -6.53 1.82
C SER A 512 -10.18 -5.50 2.11
N GLY A 513 -10.12 -4.43 1.31
CA GLY A 513 -9.13 -3.35 1.49
C GLY A 513 -8.05 -3.32 0.41
N GLY A 514 -7.02 -2.52 0.63
CA GLY A 514 -5.85 -2.37 -0.25
C GLY A 514 -4.60 -3.00 0.35
N HIS A 515 -3.42 -2.61 -0.17
CA HIS A 515 -2.14 -3.24 0.14
C HIS A 515 -1.86 -3.38 1.64
N ILE A 516 -1.99 -2.30 2.39
CA ILE A 516 -1.77 -2.30 3.86
C ILE A 516 -3.07 -2.50 4.63
N ALA A 517 -4.15 -1.81 4.25
CA ALA A 517 -5.43 -1.91 4.94
C ALA A 517 -6.09 -3.31 4.82
N GLY A 518 -5.76 -4.07 3.78
CA GLY A 518 -6.17 -5.48 3.63
C GLY A 518 -5.45 -6.42 4.61
N ILE A 519 -4.26 -6.04 5.06
CA ILE A 519 -3.47 -6.81 6.04
C ILE A 519 -3.78 -6.36 7.47
N ILE A 520 -3.76 -5.05 7.74
CA ILE A 520 -4.20 -4.50 9.02
C ILE A 520 -5.73 -4.38 9.00
N ASN A 521 -6.34 -5.54 9.03
CA ASN A 521 -7.80 -5.70 8.91
C ASN A 521 -8.33 -6.51 10.11
N PRO A 522 -8.26 -5.97 11.33
CA PRO A 522 -8.73 -6.68 12.53
C PRO A 522 -10.23 -7.01 12.43
N PRO A 523 -10.73 -7.98 13.20
CA PRO A 523 -12.16 -8.31 13.27
C PRO A 523 -13.03 -7.07 13.48
N GLY A 524 -14.01 -6.88 12.61
CA GLY A 524 -14.88 -5.71 12.65
C GLY A 524 -16.07 -5.83 11.69
N PRO A 525 -17.09 -4.99 11.86
CA PRO A 525 -18.37 -5.13 11.14
C PRO A 525 -18.26 -4.89 9.62
N LYS A 526 -17.24 -4.20 9.16
CA LYS A 526 -17.01 -3.88 7.74
C LYS A 526 -16.01 -4.82 7.06
N ALA A 527 -15.24 -5.59 7.85
CA ALA A 527 -14.30 -6.55 7.31
C ALA A 527 -15.02 -7.74 6.66
N TRP A 528 -14.48 -8.19 5.56
CA TRP A 528 -14.91 -9.43 4.89
C TRP A 528 -13.73 -10.05 4.17
N TYR A 529 -13.79 -11.35 3.93
CA TYR A 529 -12.82 -12.09 3.14
C TYR A 529 -13.51 -13.21 2.35
N GLU A 530 -12.84 -13.69 1.30
CA GLU A 530 -13.18 -14.90 0.54
C GLU A 530 -12.00 -15.87 0.71
N ALA A 531 -12.24 -17.16 0.97
CA ALA A 531 -11.18 -18.11 1.28
C ALA A 531 -11.49 -19.52 0.82
N SER A 532 -10.55 -20.16 0.14
CA SER A 532 -10.52 -21.60 -0.13
C SER A 532 -9.11 -22.03 -0.57
N ASP A 533 -8.93 -23.33 -0.75
CA ASP A 533 -7.69 -23.84 -1.32
C ASP A 533 -7.55 -23.38 -2.78
N TYR A 534 -6.29 -23.26 -3.24
CA TYR A 534 -5.98 -22.94 -4.64
C TYR A 534 -6.59 -23.99 -5.57
N ALA A 535 -7.33 -23.55 -6.57
CA ALA A 535 -8.13 -24.40 -7.44
C ALA A 535 -7.79 -24.27 -8.93
N GLY A 536 -6.51 -24.03 -9.26
CA GLY A 536 -6.04 -23.89 -10.64
C GLY A 536 -5.78 -22.44 -11.05
N PRO A 537 -5.37 -22.19 -12.30
CA PRO A 537 -4.74 -20.92 -12.71
C PRO A 537 -5.70 -19.74 -12.91
N ASP A 538 -7.02 -19.98 -12.92
CA ASP A 538 -8.02 -18.92 -13.17
C ASP A 538 -8.50 -18.29 -11.84
N PRO A 539 -8.05 -17.05 -11.51
CA PRO A 539 -8.43 -16.38 -10.28
C PRO A 539 -9.90 -15.97 -10.26
N GLU A 540 -10.50 -15.63 -11.40
CA GLU A 540 -11.90 -15.23 -11.44
C GLU A 540 -12.82 -16.43 -11.28
N ALA A 541 -12.47 -17.59 -11.84
CA ALA A 541 -13.19 -18.84 -11.59
C ALA A 541 -13.12 -19.25 -10.11
N TRP A 542 -11.94 -19.12 -9.48
CA TRP A 542 -11.76 -19.35 -8.04
C TRP A 542 -12.69 -18.43 -7.24
N ARG A 543 -12.71 -17.14 -7.56
CA ARG A 543 -13.52 -16.15 -6.85
C ARG A 543 -15.02 -16.38 -7.04
N ALA A 544 -15.46 -16.73 -8.25
CA ALA A 544 -16.86 -17.02 -8.55
C ALA A 544 -17.40 -18.24 -7.78
N ALA A 545 -16.51 -19.19 -7.44
CA ALA A 545 -16.85 -20.38 -6.66
C ALA A 545 -16.90 -20.13 -5.15
N ASN A 546 -16.40 -18.94 -4.68
CA ASN A 546 -16.30 -18.62 -3.26
C ASN A 546 -17.30 -17.52 -2.88
N GLY A 547 -17.77 -17.57 -1.63
CA GLY A 547 -18.64 -16.56 -1.03
C GLY A 547 -17.87 -15.66 -0.07
N LYS A 548 -18.41 -14.45 0.15
CA LYS A 548 -17.87 -13.54 1.15
C LYS A 548 -18.23 -14.00 2.56
N HIS A 549 -17.21 -14.12 3.41
CA HIS A 549 -17.35 -14.29 4.84
C HIS A 549 -17.28 -12.93 5.53
N ARG A 550 -18.16 -12.65 6.48
CA ARG A 550 -18.04 -11.47 7.35
C ARG A 550 -16.98 -11.73 8.40
N GLY A 551 -16.22 -10.72 8.77
CA GLY A 551 -15.13 -10.82 9.73
C GLY A 551 -13.76 -10.66 9.09
N SER A 552 -12.73 -10.91 9.86
CA SER A 552 -11.35 -10.75 9.43
C SER A 552 -10.74 -12.09 9.00
N TRP A 553 -9.87 -12.04 8.00
CA TRP A 553 -9.00 -13.15 7.65
C TRP A 553 -8.07 -13.56 8.82
N TRP A 554 -7.83 -12.69 9.81
CA TRP A 554 -7.07 -13.03 11.02
C TRP A 554 -7.69 -14.22 11.78
N GLU A 555 -9.03 -14.28 11.81
CA GLU A 555 -9.78 -15.38 12.45
C GLU A 555 -9.61 -16.69 11.67
N ASP A 556 -9.68 -16.65 10.34
CA ASP A 556 -9.46 -17.80 9.46
C ASP A 556 -8.01 -18.29 9.56
N TRP A 557 -7.04 -17.35 9.53
CA TRP A 557 -5.62 -17.65 9.70
C TRP A 557 -5.34 -18.33 11.04
N THR A 558 -5.96 -17.87 12.12
CA THR A 558 -5.79 -18.46 13.44
C THR A 558 -6.18 -19.93 13.42
N GLY A 559 -7.36 -20.27 12.88
CA GLY A 559 -7.81 -21.66 12.76
C GLY A 559 -6.89 -22.51 11.87
N TRP A 560 -6.44 -21.98 10.73
CA TRP A 560 -5.53 -22.65 9.81
C TRP A 560 -4.15 -22.88 10.43
N SER A 561 -3.63 -21.88 11.12
CA SER A 561 -2.33 -21.90 11.79
C SER A 561 -2.33 -22.85 13.00
N ASP A 562 -3.38 -22.83 13.81
CA ASP A 562 -3.52 -23.68 14.98
C ASP A 562 -3.47 -25.17 14.66
N ALA A 563 -4.05 -25.57 13.51
CA ALA A 563 -4.03 -26.97 13.04
C ALA A 563 -2.60 -27.47 12.74
N ARG A 564 -1.61 -26.55 12.63
CA ARG A 564 -0.19 -26.82 12.27
C ARG A 564 0.79 -26.49 13.38
N ALA A 565 0.31 -25.83 14.43
CA ALA A 565 1.15 -25.23 15.46
C ALA A 565 1.63 -26.21 16.56
N GLY A 566 1.25 -27.49 16.48
CA GLY A 566 1.61 -28.52 17.47
C GLY A 566 0.87 -28.39 18.80
N ASP A 567 1.39 -29.08 19.81
CA ASP A 567 0.77 -29.14 21.13
C ASP A 567 0.90 -27.81 21.89
N ARG A 568 0.06 -27.64 22.94
CA ARG A 568 0.19 -26.56 23.91
C ARG A 568 1.32 -26.86 24.89
N ILE A 569 2.23 -25.91 25.05
CA ILE A 569 3.35 -25.99 25.95
C ILE A 569 3.42 -24.75 26.87
N LYS A 570 4.25 -24.79 27.89
CA LYS A 570 4.59 -23.61 28.68
C LYS A 570 5.34 -22.62 27.77
N PRO A 571 5.03 -21.31 27.82
CA PRO A 571 5.76 -20.33 27.04
C PRO A 571 7.28 -20.40 27.29
N PRO A 572 8.13 -20.29 26.28
CA PRO A 572 9.57 -20.14 26.46
C PRO A 572 9.90 -18.84 27.18
N GLY A 573 11.02 -18.79 27.85
CA GLY A 573 11.56 -17.54 28.42
C GLY A 573 11.90 -16.53 27.32
N LEU A 574 12.00 -15.25 27.69
CA LEU A 574 12.48 -14.21 26.78
C LEU A 574 14.00 -14.30 26.67
N GLY A 575 14.46 -14.69 25.48
CA GLY A 575 15.86 -15.01 25.22
C GLY A 575 16.33 -16.34 25.81
N SER A 576 17.64 -16.59 25.71
CA SER A 576 18.35 -17.76 26.25
C SER A 576 19.69 -17.35 26.88
N LYS A 577 20.43 -18.31 27.42
CA LYS A 577 21.81 -18.03 27.90
C LYS A 577 22.73 -17.55 26.77
N ARG A 578 22.55 -18.08 25.55
CA ARG A 578 23.33 -17.70 24.37
C ARG A 578 22.82 -16.40 23.75
N TYR A 579 21.53 -16.18 23.79
CA TYR A 579 20.87 -15.00 23.25
C TYR A 579 20.06 -14.29 24.34
N PRO A 580 20.74 -13.57 25.27
CA PRO A 580 20.05 -12.90 26.34
C PRO A 580 19.25 -11.70 25.82
N ALA A 581 18.26 -11.25 26.60
CA ALA A 581 17.55 -10.02 26.30
C ALA A 581 18.52 -8.83 26.31
N LEU A 582 18.54 -8.07 25.22
CA LEU A 582 19.42 -6.91 25.00
C LEU A 582 18.74 -5.57 25.34
N GLY A 583 17.41 -5.52 25.21
CA GLY A 583 16.60 -4.32 25.44
C GLY A 583 15.12 -4.63 25.28
N ASP A 584 14.29 -3.63 25.54
CA ASP A 584 12.85 -3.74 25.34
C ASP A 584 12.45 -3.58 23.86
N ALA A 585 11.35 -4.25 23.45
CA ALA A 585 10.68 -3.93 22.20
C ALA A 585 10.21 -2.45 22.21
N PRO A 586 10.23 -1.76 21.07
CA PRO A 586 10.49 -2.23 19.72
C PRO A 586 11.96 -2.22 19.28
N GLY A 587 12.91 -2.02 20.19
CA GLY A 587 14.33 -1.96 19.90
C GLY A 587 14.82 -0.58 19.45
N GLU A 588 16.06 -0.54 18.93
CA GLU A 588 16.72 0.70 18.51
C GLU A 588 16.66 0.92 16.99
N TYR A 589 16.74 -0.14 16.18
CA TYR A 589 16.80 -0.04 14.71
C TYR A 589 15.55 0.60 14.11
N VAL A 590 14.41 0.39 14.75
CA VAL A 590 13.14 1.00 14.36
C VAL A 590 13.12 2.53 14.55
N LEU A 591 14.00 3.08 15.38
CA LEU A 591 14.07 4.52 15.66
C LEU A 591 15.04 5.27 14.74
N GLY A 592 15.84 4.54 13.94
CA GLY A 592 16.87 5.09 13.05
C GLY A 592 16.37 5.54 11.67
#